data_ac8e648b7d3cc625e042b2dc48efc4ca
#
_entry.id   ac8e648b7d3cc625e042b2dc48efc4ca
#
_cell.length_a   1.000
_cell.length_b   1.000
_cell.length_c   1.000
_cell.angle_alpha   90.00
_cell.angle_beta   90.00
_cell.angle_gamma   90.00
#
_symmetry.space_group_name_H-M   'P 1'
#
loop_
_entity.id
_entity.type
_entity.pdbx_description
1 polymer ?
#
loop_
_entity_poly.entity_id
_entity_poly.type
_entity_poly.pdbx_seq_one_letter_code
_entity_poly.pdbx_strand_id
1 'polypeptide(L)'
;LHTFEDYKIVDSAQKLEPNQFMKECESNDLMIFSFYPTKPLGGSDGGMIVTDDYDKYKWFKSAVLNGMTYADNNWERGISFPGYKFYMSSIQAKIIMNNFKNFDKKMRSLSNLVDIYNKEFGYENTSKHLYRIEVLDNKKFIENMKRDGIICGVHYSALHQNSVYNEGREFLRLPKTEKSQRRTVSLPMNEKLSFNDTEYIIDKVKENI
;
A
#
# COMPACT_ATOMS: atom_id res chain seq x y z
N LEU A 1 -0.68 0.06 -12.37
CA LEU A 1 -0.84 0.97 -13.52
C LEU A 1 -2.08 0.57 -14.30
N HIS A 2 -2.99 1.51 -14.49
CA HIS A 2 -4.17 1.38 -15.35
C HIS A 2 -4.09 2.48 -16.42
N THR A 3 -4.22 2.10 -17.69
CA THR A 3 -4.12 3.02 -18.81
C THR A 3 -5.48 3.19 -19.46
N PHE A 4 -5.84 4.44 -19.76
CA PHE A 4 -7.04 4.85 -20.50
C PHE A 4 -6.59 5.60 -21.76
N GLU A 5 -7.50 5.94 -22.66
CA GLU A 5 -7.15 6.63 -23.90
C GLU A 5 -6.40 7.94 -23.67
N ASP A 6 -6.85 8.74 -22.67
CA ASP A 6 -6.36 10.10 -22.43
C ASP A 6 -5.46 10.24 -21.19
N TYR A 7 -5.36 9.22 -20.34
CA TYR A 7 -4.57 9.28 -19.11
C TYR A 7 -4.31 7.89 -18.53
N LYS A 8 -3.35 7.80 -17.62
CA LYS A 8 -3.10 6.61 -16.80
C LYS A 8 -3.35 6.89 -15.32
N ILE A 9 -3.64 5.85 -14.57
CA ILE A 9 -3.70 5.89 -13.10
C ILE A 9 -2.54 5.08 -12.55
N VAL A 10 -1.64 5.76 -11.83
CA VAL A 10 -0.51 5.14 -11.14
C VAL A 10 -0.93 4.86 -9.70
N ASP A 11 -1.13 3.59 -9.37
CA ASP A 11 -1.39 3.15 -7.99
C ASP A 11 -0.07 3.12 -7.22
N SER A 12 0.14 4.13 -6.38
CA SER A 12 1.27 4.27 -5.47
C SER A 12 0.90 4.04 -4.01
N ALA A 13 -0.14 3.25 -3.75
CA ALA A 13 -0.60 2.95 -2.39
C ALA A 13 0.46 2.26 -1.51
N GLN A 14 1.52 1.71 -2.08
CA GLN A 14 2.61 1.03 -1.36
C GLN A 14 3.99 1.69 -1.56
N LYS A 15 4.05 2.80 -2.29
CA LYS A 15 5.29 3.51 -2.60
C LYS A 15 5.11 5.01 -2.38
N LEU A 16 6.10 5.64 -1.76
CA LEU A 16 6.17 7.09 -1.65
C LEU A 16 7.64 7.53 -1.75
N GLU A 17 7.96 8.33 -2.75
CA GLU A 17 9.30 8.84 -3.01
C GLU A 17 9.28 10.34 -3.37
N PRO A 18 10.37 11.07 -3.13
CA PRO A 18 10.47 12.47 -3.55
C PRO A 18 10.28 12.63 -5.07
N ASN A 19 9.47 13.59 -5.47
CA ASN A 19 9.17 13.92 -6.86
C ASN A 19 8.62 12.75 -7.69
N GLN A 20 7.95 11.81 -7.05
CA GLN A 20 7.49 10.58 -7.69
C GLN A 20 6.52 10.87 -8.86
N PHE A 21 5.55 11.76 -8.66
CA PHE A 21 4.62 12.16 -9.73
C PHE A 21 5.37 12.68 -10.96
N MET A 22 6.34 13.55 -10.77
CA MET A 22 7.14 14.13 -11.86
C MET A 22 7.98 13.10 -12.63
N LYS A 23 8.30 11.97 -12.00
CA LYS A 23 9.12 10.90 -12.59
C LYS A 23 8.29 9.82 -13.29
N GLU A 24 7.09 9.58 -12.83
CA GLU A 24 6.28 8.40 -13.22
C GLU A 24 5.00 8.76 -13.97
N CYS A 25 4.60 10.04 -13.97
CA CYS A 25 3.39 10.54 -14.59
C CYS A 25 3.70 11.53 -15.71
N GLU A 26 2.81 11.59 -16.66
CA GLU A 26 2.70 12.61 -17.69
C GLU A 26 1.56 13.57 -17.36
N SER A 27 1.42 14.65 -18.14
CA SER A 27 0.27 15.54 -18.04
C SER A 27 -1.04 14.76 -18.17
N ASN A 28 -2.06 15.14 -17.44
CA ASN A 28 -3.35 14.47 -17.30
C ASN A 28 -3.36 13.16 -16.47
N ASP A 29 -2.23 12.60 -16.09
CA ASP A 29 -2.21 11.40 -15.29
C ASP A 29 -2.72 11.62 -13.86
N LEU A 30 -3.03 10.53 -13.21
CA LEU A 30 -3.40 10.49 -11.80
C LEU A 30 -2.45 9.60 -11.04
N MET A 31 -2.00 10.03 -9.85
CA MET A 31 -1.25 9.18 -8.93
C MET A 31 -2.00 9.08 -7.61
N ILE A 32 -2.14 7.85 -7.09
CA ILE A 32 -2.92 7.55 -5.89
C ILE A 32 -1.99 7.09 -4.78
N PHE A 33 -2.11 7.71 -3.60
CA PHE A 33 -1.42 7.33 -2.38
C PHE A 33 -2.41 6.87 -1.31
N SER A 34 -1.96 5.94 -0.48
CA SER A 34 -2.70 5.48 0.70
C SER A 34 -1.97 5.89 1.97
N PHE A 35 -2.73 6.39 2.94
CA PHE A 35 -2.27 6.70 4.30
C PHE A 35 -2.84 5.74 5.34
N TYR A 36 -3.26 4.54 4.91
CA TYR A 36 -3.64 3.48 5.82
C TYR A 36 -2.50 3.20 6.83
N PRO A 37 -2.77 2.86 8.09
CA PRO A 37 -1.75 2.81 9.16
C PRO A 37 -0.49 2.01 8.84
N THR A 38 -0.60 0.93 8.07
CA THR A 38 0.54 0.06 7.73
C THR A 38 1.36 0.55 6.52
N LYS A 39 0.93 1.60 5.84
CA LYS A 39 1.61 2.10 4.64
C LYS A 39 2.93 2.82 4.97
N PRO A 40 3.82 3.03 3.98
CA PRO A 40 5.09 3.73 4.19
C PRO A 40 4.94 5.06 4.92
N LEU A 41 3.97 5.87 4.51
CA LEU A 41 3.51 7.05 5.26
C LEU A 41 2.12 6.76 5.85
N GLY A 42 2.06 5.89 6.84
CA GLY A 42 0.81 5.58 7.52
C GLY A 42 0.33 6.71 8.42
N GLY A 43 -0.98 6.88 8.47
CA GLY A 43 -1.68 7.79 9.38
C GLY A 43 -2.75 7.05 10.17
N SER A 44 -3.84 7.72 10.51
CA SER A 44 -5.02 7.07 11.10
C SER A 44 -5.88 6.39 10.03
N ASP A 45 -5.88 6.92 8.84
CA ASP A 45 -6.50 6.45 7.59
C ASP A 45 -6.39 7.55 6.54
N GLY A 46 -6.86 7.29 5.30
CA GLY A 46 -6.96 8.28 4.25
C GLY A 46 -6.13 7.94 3.02
N GLY A 47 -6.14 8.86 2.08
CA GLY A 47 -5.39 8.78 0.83
C GLY A 47 -5.27 10.14 0.17
N MET A 48 -4.55 10.18 -0.94
CA MET A 48 -4.37 11.38 -1.73
C MET A 48 -4.36 11.03 -3.22
N ILE A 49 -5.01 11.85 -4.01
CA ILE A 49 -4.90 11.85 -5.47
C ILE A 49 -4.06 13.06 -5.86
N VAL A 50 -3.06 12.84 -6.70
CA VAL A 50 -2.20 13.89 -7.27
C VAL A 50 -2.42 13.94 -8.78
N THR A 51 -2.54 15.15 -9.30
CA THR A 51 -2.64 15.47 -10.72
C THR A 51 -2.11 16.88 -10.97
N ASP A 52 -1.61 17.15 -12.16
CA ASP A 52 -1.28 18.49 -12.66
C ASP A 52 -2.41 19.11 -13.50
N ASP A 53 -3.46 18.34 -13.78
CA ASP A 53 -4.66 18.81 -14.47
C ASP A 53 -5.58 19.56 -13.49
N TYR A 54 -5.71 20.86 -13.72
CA TYR A 54 -6.52 21.74 -12.86
C TYR A 54 -8.01 21.44 -12.91
N ASP A 55 -8.55 20.98 -14.02
CA ASP A 55 -9.98 20.65 -14.13
C ASP A 55 -10.30 19.35 -13.43
N LYS A 56 -9.43 18.33 -13.55
CA LYS A 56 -9.52 17.11 -12.74
C LYS A 56 -9.41 17.44 -11.24
N TYR A 57 -8.46 18.28 -10.83
CA TYR A 57 -8.35 18.72 -9.44
C TYR A 57 -9.65 19.35 -8.93
N LYS A 58 -10.26 20.29 -9.67
CA LYS A 58 -11.55 20.90 -9.29
C LYS A 58 -12.65 19.86 -9.16
N TRP A 59 -12.70 18.94 -10.14
CA TRP A 59 -13.69 17.88 -10.13
C TRP A 59 -13.55 16.97 -8.92
N PHE A 60 -12.34 16.47 -8.62
CA PHE A 60 -12.09 15.62 -7.44
C PHE A 60 -12.37 16.35 -6.15
N LYS A 61 -12.00 17.62 -6.04
CA LYS A 61 -12.29 18.44 -4.86
C LYS A 61 -13.79 18.55 -4.61
N SER A 62 -14.59 18.68 -5.64
CA SER A 62 -16.04 18.66 -5.57
C SER A 62 -16.57 17.26 -5.27
N ALA A 63 -16.09 16.23 -5.96
CA ALA A 63 -16.54 14.85 -5.84
C ALA A 63 -16.39 14.30 -4.42
N VAL A 64 -15.26 14.56 -3.75
CA VAL A 64 -15.03 14.12 -2.36
C VAL A 64 -15.84 14.89 -1.32
N LEU A 65 -16.51 15.99 -1.73
CA LEU A 65 -17.36 16.84 -0.89
C LEU A 65 -18.80 16.84 -1.39
N ASN A 66 -19.38 15.67 -1.59
CA ASN A 66 -20.77 15.46 -2.00
C ASN A 66 -21.15 16.09 -3.37
N GLY A 67 -20.19 16.34 -4.25
CA GLY A 67 -20.44 17.02 -5.53
C GLY A 67 -20.71 18.52 -5.41
N MET A 68 -20.33 19.12 -4.29
CA MET A 68 -20.58 20.54 -4.02
C MET A 68 -19.63 21.44 -4.82
N THR A 69 -20.18 22.53 -5.34
CA THR A 69 -19.39 23.64 -5.89
C THR A 69 -19.09 24.66 -4.80
N TYR A 70 -17.86 25.17 -4.79
CA TYR A 70 -17.49 26.32 -3.97
C TYR A 70 -17.90 27.58 -4.71
N ALA A 71 -18.87 28.32 -4.20
CA ALA A 71 -19.11 29.70 -4.60
C ALA A 71 -18.25 30.62 -3.69
N ASP A 72 -17.53 31.55 -4.28
CA ASP A 72 -16.51 32.36 -3.60
C ASP A 72 -17.04 33.22 -2.43
N ASN A 73 -18.33 33.45 -2.33
CA ASN A 73 -18.90 34.34 -1.31
C ASN A 73 -20.19 33.85 -0.65
N ASN A 74 -20.60 32.61 -0.82
CA ASN A 74 -21.92 32.19 -0.34
C ASN A 74 -21.87 30.93 0.51
N TRP A 75 -22.54 30.97 1.63
CA TRP A 75 -22.98 29.81 2.39
C TRP A 75 -23.96 28.92 1.60
N GLU A 76 -24.51 29.38 0.47
CA GLU A 76 -25.26 28.61 -0.50
C GLU A 76 -24.30 27.76 -1.35
N ARG A 77 -24.38 26.44 -1.15
CA ARG A 77 -23.59 25.48 -1.92
C ARG A 77 -24.47 24.77 -2.92
N GLY A 78 -24.19 24.93 -4.21
CA GLY A 78 -24.81 24.14 -5.26
C GLY A 78 -24.24 22.72 -5.29
N ILE A 79 -25.06 21.74 -5.68
CA ILE A 79 -24.61 20.37 -5.99
C ILE A 79 -24.60 20.24 -7.51
N SER A 80 -23.46 19.95 -8.12
CA SER A 80 -23.32 19.85 -9.58
C SER A 80 -23.50 18.41 -10.08
N PHE A 81 -23.21 17.41 -9.25
CA PHE A 81 -23.34 15.99 -9.57
C PHE A 81 -23.36 15.15 -8.28
N PRO A 82 -23.82 13.89 -8.33
CA PRO A 82 -23.74 12.98 -7.18
C PRO A 82 -22.29 12.72 -6.80
N GLY A 83 -21.89 13.18 -5.61
CA GLY A 83 -20.53 12.98 -5.07
C GLY A 83 -20.55 12.14 -3.79
N TYR A 84 -19.38 12.06 -3.14
CA TYR A 84 -19.17 11.25 -1.94
C TYR A 84 -18.60 12.11 -0.80
N LYS A 85 -18.78 11.66 0.42
CA LYS A 85 -18.18 12.30 1.60
C LYS A 85 -16.85 11.64 1.93
N PHE A 86 -15.81 11.89 1.12
CA PHE A 86 -14.48 11.26 1.20
C PHE A 86 -13.36 12.23 1.59
N TYR A 87 -13.68 13.42 2.04
CA TYR A 87 -12.66 14.36 2.47
C TYR A 87 -11.94 13.89 3.75
N MET A 88 -10.63 14.12 3.79
CA MET A 88 -9.82 13.86 4.97
C MET A 88 -10.13 14.87 6.07
N SER A 89 -10.29 14.41 7.31
CA SER A 89 -10.45 15.30 8.46
C SER A 89 -9.13 16.00 8.82
N SER A 90 -9.21 17.16 9.46
CA SER A 90 -8.03 17.88 9.94
C SER A 90 -7.19 17.08 10.94
N ILE A 91 -7.84 16.19 11.72
CA ILE A 91 -7.15 15.30 12.67
C ILE A 91 -6.30 14.29 11.92
N GLN A 92 -6.87 13.62 10.91
CA GLN A 92 -6.16 12.67 10.05
C GLN A 92 -4.96 13.35 9.35
N ALA A 93 -5.20 14.50 8.74
CA ALA A 93 -4.15 15.27 8.09
C ALA A 93 -3.02 15.64 9.07
N LYS A 94 -3.36 16.03 10.31
CA LYS A 94 -2.36 16.37 11.34
C LYS A 94 -1.50 15.18 11.74
N ILE A 95 -2.08 14.00 11.86
CA ILE A 95 -1.34 12.76 12.17
C ILE A 95 -0.37 12.44 11.03
N ILE A 96 -0.85 12.47 9.77
CA ILE A 96 -0.03 12.21 8.59
C ILE A 96 1.14 13.20 8.50
N MET A 97 0.86 14.50 8.67
CA MET A 97 1.89 15.55 8.67
C MET A 97 2.93 15.36 9.77
N ASN A 98 2.51 14.89 10.95
CA ASN A 98 3.46 14.59 12.02
C ASN A 98 4.35 13.39 11.67
N ASN A 99 3.79 12.32 11.10
CA ASN A 99 4.55 11.15 10.67
C ASN A 99 5.50 11.49 9.50
N PHE A 100 5.10 12.40 8.63
CA PHE A 100 5.93 12.86 7.52
C PHE A 100 7.25 13.50 7.98
N LYS A 101 7.29 14.15 9.14
CA LYS A 101 8.54 14.73 9.69
C LYS A 101 9.67 13.73 9.88
N ASN A 102 9.33 12.48 10.14
CA ASN A 102 10.29 11.39 10.36
C ASN A 102 10.38 10.43 9.16
N PHE A 103 9.73 10.77 8.05
CA PHE A 103 9.59 9.87 6.90
C PHE A 103 10.94 9.44 6.32
N ASP A 104 11.87 10.37 6.10
CA ASP A 104 13.18 10.05 5.54
C ASP A 104 13.99 9.11 6.44
N LYS A 105 13.91 9.30 7.76
CA LYS A 105 14.56 8.42 8.73
C LYS A 105 13.97 7.01 8.65
N LYS A 106 12.65 6.92 8.62
CA LYS A 106 11.93 5.65 8.46
C LYS A 106 12.34 4.94 7.16
N MET A 107 12.35 5.67 6.04
CA MET A 107 12.71 5.08 4.74
C MET A 107 14.14 4.57 4.70
N ARG A 108 15.10 5.25 5.33
CA ARG A 108 16.47 4.75 5.46
C ARG A 108 16.54 3.45 6.27
N SER A 109 15.85 3.40 7.42
CA SER A 109 15.81 2.17 8.24
C SER A 109 15.21 0.99 7.48
N LEU A 110 14.09 1.22 6.77
CA LEU A 110 13.46 0.18 5.95
C LEU A 110 14.32 -0.24 4.75
N SER A 111 15.05 0.68 4.13
CA SER A 111 15.99 0.36 3.05
C SER A 111 17.08 -0.58 3.56
N ASN A 112 17.71 -0.23 4.67
CA ASN A 112 18.74 -1.08 5.28
C ASN A 112 18.21 -2.48 5.62
N LEU A 113 16.99 -2.58 6.14
CA LEU A 113 16.36 -3.86 6.43
C LEU A 113 16.13 -4.70 5.17
N VAL A 114 15.66 -4.06 4.08
CA VAL A 114 15.49 -4.71 2.78
C VAL A 114 16.85 -5.22 2.25
N ASP A 115 17.89 -4.41 2.36
CA ASP A 115 19.24 -4.79 1.89
C ASP A 115 19.80 -5.99 2.67
N ILE A 116 19.58 -6.02 4.01
CA ILE A 116 19.97 -7.16 4.85
C ILE A 116 19.22 -8.41 4.42
N TYR A 117 17.90 -8.35 4.32
CA TYR A 117 17.06 -9.50 3.91
C TYR A 117 17.40 -9.97 2.50
N ASN A 118 17.62 -9.07 1.55
CA ASN A 118 18.05 -9.43 0.18
C ASN A 118 19.36 -10.21 0.18
N LYS A 119 20.34 -9.75 0.96
CA LYS A 119 21.64 -10.42 1.09
C LYS A 119 21.49 -11.82 1.69
N GLU A 120 20.67 -11.95 2.74
CA GLU A 120 20.53 -13.21 3.48
C GLU A 120 19.67 -14.26 2.78
N PHE A 121 18.67 -13.84 2.00
CA PHE A 121 17.72 -14.74 1.35
C PHE A 121 17.91 -14.85 -0.17
N GLY A 122 18.82 -14.08 -0.76
CA GLY A 122 19.10 -14.12 -2.20
C GLY A 122 17.98 -13.51 -3.06
N TYR A 123 17.23 -12.53 -2.54
CA TYR A 123 16.20 -11.80 -3.28
C TYR A 123 16.67 -10.40 -3.71
N GLU A 124 15.96 -9.82 -4.67
CA GLU A 124 16.14 -8.43 -5.13
C GLU A 124 14.87 -7.61 -4.89
N ASN A 125 14.30 -7.70 -3.68
CA ASN A 125 13.13 -6.89 -3.32
C ASN A 125 13.52 -5.42 -3.20
N THR A 126 12.65 -4.53 -3.68
CA THR A 126 12.81 -3.06 -3.58
C THR A 126 11.74 -2.41 -2.73
N SER A 127 10.67 -3.14 -2.38
CA SER A 127 9.55 -2.62 -1.61
C SER A 127 9.96 -2.31 -0.16
N LYS A 128 9.65 -1.09 0.29
CA LYS A 128 9.80 -0.66 1.69
C LYS A 128 8.50 -0.79 2.49
N HIS A 129 7.55 -1.55 1.97
CA HIS A 129 6.27 -1.80 2.62
C HIS A 129 6.08 -3.28 2.97
N LEU A 130 6.34 -4.18 2.02
CA LEU A 130 6.21 -5.63 2.21
C LEU A 130 7.49 -6.31 1.72
N TYR A 131 8.12 -7.12 2.59
CA TYR A 131 9.20 -8.00 2.17
C TYR A 131 8.64 -9.42 2.01
N ARG A 132 8.58 -9.92 0.79
CA ARG A 132 7.97 -11.20 0.45
C ARG A 132 9.02 -12.21 0.07
N ILE A 133 8.88 -13.42 0.63
CA ILE A 133 9.65 -14.62 0.28
C ILE A 133 8.71 -15.70 -0.21
N GLU A 134 9.25 -16.70 -0.89
CA GLU A 134 8.54 -17.89 -1.30
C GLU A 134 8.96 -19.09 -0.46
N VAL A 135 7.98 -19.85 0.05
CA VAL A 135 8.17 -21.07 0.85
C VAL A 135 7.38 -22.21 0.25
N LEU A 136 7.57 -23.45 0.70
CA LEU A 136 6.82 -24.60 0.20
C LEU A 136 5.36 -24.59 0.65
N ASP A 137 5.12 -24.28 1.92
CA ASP A 137 3.79 -24.19 2.54
C ASP A 137 3.78 -23.02 3.53
N ASN A 138 3.10 -21.93 3.16
CA ASN A 138 3.08 -20.73 3.98
C ASN A 138 2.30 -20.88 5.27
N LYS A 139 1.30 -21.75 5.33
CA LYS A 139 0.54 -21.98 6.58
C LYS A 139 1.44 -22.60 7.64
N LYS A 140 2.12 -23.70 7.27
CA LYS A 140 3.07 -24.37 8.17
C LYS A 140 4.20 -23.44 8.58
N PHE A 141 4.76 -22.69 7.64
CA PHE A 141 5.81 -21.72 7.89
C PHE A 141 5.36 -20.64 8.89
N ILE A 142 4.20 -20.02 8.66
CA ILE A 142 3.65 -18.96 9.53
C ILE A 142 3.35 -19.50 10.94
N GLU A 143 2.84 -20.73 11.05
CA GLU A 143 2.61 -21.36 12.35
C GLU A 143 3.91 -21.58 13.13
N ASN A 144 4.96 -22.04 12.48
CA ASN A 144 6.27 -22.21 13.09
C ASN A 144 6.85 -20.86 13.53
N MET A 145 6.91 -19.87 12.64
CA MET A 145 7.38 -18.53 12.97
C MET A 145 6.61 -17.91 14.15
N LYS A 146 5.29 -18.15 14.19
CA LYS A 146 4.45 -17.68 15.31
C LYS A 146 4.83 -18.32 16.64
N ARG A 147 5.23 -19.59 16.68
CA ARG A 147 5.73 -20.27 17.90
C ARG A 147 7.01 -19.60 18.42
N ASP A 148 7.83 -19.08 17.51
CA ASP A 148 9.04 -18.32 17.83
C ASP A 148 8.75 -16.82 18.09
N GLY A 149 7.48 -16.42 18.20
CA GLY A 149 7.07 -15.04 18.47
C GLY A 149 7.16 -14.10 17.26
N ILE A 150 7.35 -14.64 16.05
CA ILE A 150 7.49 -13.85 14.82
C ILE A 150 6.17 -13.88 14.04
N ILE A 151 5.58 -12.70 13.82
CA ILE A 151 4.32 -12.56 13.10
C ILE A 151 4.61 -12.31 11.61
N CYS A 152 4.31 -13.30 10.78
CA CYS A 152 4.34 -13.19 9.33
C CYS A 152 2.92 -13.07 8.76
N GLY A 153 2.81 -12.64 7.51
CA GLY A 153 1.53 -12.46 6.83
C GLY A 153 1.49 -13.02 5.41
N VAL A 154 0.29 -13.07 4.83
CA VAL A 154 0.08 -13.39 3.42
C VAL A 154 -0.49 -12.17 2.70
N HIS A 155 0.25 -11.63 1.74
CA HIS A 155 -0.18 -10.50 0.91
C HIS A 155 -0.09 -10.87 -0.58
N TYR A 156 -1.22 -11.35 -1.21
CA TYR A 156 -2.55 -11.50 -0.60
C TYR A 156 -3.19 -12.84 -0.98
N SER A 157 -4.33 -13.16 -0.34
CA SER A 157 -5.15 -14.31 -0.75
C SER A 157 -5.73 -14.11 -2.15
N ALA A 158 -5.92 -15.21 -2.87
CA ALA A 158 -6.48 -15.19 -4.22
C ALA A 158 -7.97 -14.81 -4.19
N LEU A 159 -8.30 -13.65 -4.74
CA LEU A 159 -9.65 -13.08 -4.67
C LEU A 159 -10.72 -13.99 -5.31
N HIS A 160 -10.39 -14.67 -6.41
CA HIS A 160 -11.32 -15.59 -7.10
C HIS A 160 -11.73 -16.79 -6.25
N GLN A 161 -11.01 -17.09 -5.15
CA GLN A 161 -11.35 -18.16 -4.20
C GLN A 161 -12.20 -17.64 -3.03
N ASN A 162 -12.44 -16.34 -2.95
CA ASN A 162 -13.32 -15.78 -1.92
C ASN A 162 -14.78 -15.95 -2.35
N SER A 163 -15.63 -16.47 -1.46
CA SER A 163 -17.05 -16.75 -1.74
C SER A 163 -17.82 -15.55 -2.24
N VAL A 164 -17.53 -14.35 -1.72
CA VAL A 164 -18.16 -13.10 -2.15
C VAL A 164 -17.95 -12.80 -3.64
N TYR A 165 -16.81 -13.18 -4.20
CA TYR A 165 -16.49 -12.96 -5.62
C TYR A 165 -16.79 -14.18 -6.50
N ASN A 166 -17.21 -15.30 -5.90
CA ASN A 166 -17.40 -16.57 -6.58
C ASN A 166 -18.89 -16.94 -6.74
N GLU A 167 -19.81 -16.11 -6.30
CA GLU A 167 -21.26 -16.33 -6.44
C GLU A 167 -21.65 -16.48 -7.91
N GLY A 168 -22.14 -17.68 -8.28
CA GLY A 168 -22.68 -17.98 -9.61
C GLY A 168 -21.65 -18.17 -10.72
N ARG A 169 -20.34 -18.25 -10.40
CA ARG A 169 -19.30 -18.58 -11.38
C ARG A 169 -18.71 -19.95 -11.06
N GLU A 170 -18.97 -20.96 -11.91
CA GLU A 170 -18.31 -22.24 -11.82
C GLU A 170 -16.80 -22.03 -11.91
N PHE A 171 -16.11 -22.32 -10.81
CA PHE A 171 -14.68 -22.57 -10.64
C PHE A 171 -13.73 -21.94 -11.67
N LEU A 172 -13.57 -20.61 -11.58
CA LEU A 172 -12.42 -19.99 -12.22
C LEU A 172 -11.14 -20.55 -11.56
N ARG A 173 -10.35 -21.30 -12.32
CA ARG A 173 -9.05 -21.78 -11.87
C ARG A 173 -7.95 -20.88 -12.37
N LEU A 174 -7.15 -20.35 -11.45
CA LEU A 174 -5.96 -19.55 -11.73
C LEU A 174 -4.74 -20.21 -11.07
N PRO A 175 -4.18 -21.30 -11.68
CA PRO A 175 -3.19 -22.15 -11.01
C PRO A 175 -1.95 -21.39 -10.52
N LYS A 176 -1.48 -20.39 -11.28
CA LYS A 176 -0.33 -19.56 -10.87
C LYS A 176 -0.64 -18.71 -9.64
N THR A 177 -1.81 -18.07 -9.60
CA THR A 177 -2.28 -17.27 -8.47
C THR A 177 -2.48 -18.15 -7.24
N GLU A 178 -3.10 -19.31 -7.42
CA GLU A 178 -3.36 -20.26 -6.34
C GLU A 178 -2.06 -20.85 -5.77
N LYS A 179 -1.08 -21.12 -6.63
CA LYS A 179 0.26 -21.55 -6.20
C LYS A 179 0.94 -20.44 -5.42
N SER A 180 0.95 -19.21 -5.95
CA SER A 180 1.56 -18.04 -5.29
C SER A 180 0.94 -17.79 -3.91
N GLN A 181 -0.40 -17.82 -3.80
CA GLN A 181 -1.12 -17.66 -2.54
C GLN A 181 -0.64 -18.62 -1.44
N ARG A 182 -0.37 -19.88 -1.80
CA ARG A 182 0.04 -20.92 -0.84
C ARG A 182 1.52 -20.87 -0.46
N ARG A 183 2.31 -20.13 -1.20
CA ARG A 183 3.78 -20.11 -1.07
C ARG A 183 4.33 -18.77 -0.63
N THR A 184 3.63 -17.69 -0.87
CA THR A 184 4.10 -16.34 -0.51
C THR A 184 3.89 -16.06 0.98
N VAL A 185 4.96 -15.56 1.62
CA VAL A 185 4.95 -15.06 2.99
C VAL A 185 5.56 -13.66 3.01
N SER A 186 4.96 -12.76 3.77
CA SER A 186 5.54 -11.47 4.09
C SER A 186 6.19 -11.52 5.46
N LEU A 187 7.47 -11.24 5.50
CA LEU A 187 8.26 -11.13 6.72
C LEU A 187 7.99 -9.80 7.45
N PRO A 188 8.31 -9.70 8.75
CA PRO A 188 8.20 -8.44 9.47
C PRO A 188 8.98 -7.32 8.79
N MET A 189 8.31 -6.19 8.52
CA MET A 189 8.87 -4.98 7.93
C MET A 189 8.49 -3.79 8.82
N ASN A 190 9.41 -3.39 9.71
CA ASN A 190 9.17 -2.31 10.64
C ASN A 190 10.46 -1.55 10.92
N GLU A 191 10.41 -0.23 10.89
CA GLU A 191 11.55 0.65 11.17
C GLU A 191 12.05 0.59 12.61
N LYS A 192 11.33 -0.09 13.50
CA LYS A 192 11.68 -0.27 14.92
C LYS A 192 12.40 -1.58 15.20
N LEU A 193 12.52 -2.48 14.22
CA LEU A 193 13.28 -3.71 14.40
C LEU A 193 14.74 -3.37 14.70
N SER A 194 15.26 -3.90 15.81
CA SER A 194 16.66 -3.81 16.14
C SER A 194 17.51 -4.74 15.27
N PHE A 195 18.81 -4.58 15.32
CA PHE A 195 19.73 -5.51 14.65
C PHE A 195 19.54 -6.95 15.17
N ASN A 196 19.45 -7.13 16.49
CA ASN A 196 19.22 -8.45 17.10
C ASN A 196 17.88 -9.07 16.69
N ASP A 197 16.80 -8.27 16.63
CA ASP A 197 15.50 -8.76 16.13
C ASP A 197 15.62 -9.23 14.68
N THR A 198 16.36 -8.49 13.86
CA THR A 198 16.54 -8.82 12.45
C THR A 198 17.34 -10.11 12.27
N GLU A 199 18.45 -10.28 13.01
CA GLU A 199 19.23 -11.54 13.02
C GLU A 199 18.38 -12.71 13.48
N TYR A 200 17.64 -12.55 14.57
CA TYR A 200 16.73 -13.58 15.08
C TYR A 200 15.69 -14.01 14.04
N ILE A 201 15.06 -13.04 13.35
CA ILE A 201 14.12 -13.34 12.28
C ILE A 201 14.80 -14.13 11.16
N ILE A 202 16.00 -13.72 10.74
CA ILE A 202 16.76 -14.38 9.68
C ILE A 202 17.06 -15.84 10.04
N ASP A 203 17.55 -16.09 11.25
CA ASP A 203 17.87 -17.43 11.72
C ASP A 203 16.62 -18.31 11.71
N LYS A 204 15.49 -17.82 12.25
CA LYS A 204 14.24 -18.56 12.29
C LYS A 204 13.65 -18.79 10.88
N VAL A 205 13.81 -17.85 9.96
CA VAL A 205 13.44 -18.06 8.56
C VAL A 205 14.27 -19.19 7.95
N LYS A 206 15.59 -19.20 8.14
CA LYS A 206 16.50 -20.25 7.61
C LYS A 206 16.22 -21.64 8.20
N GLU A 207 15.80 -21.72 9.45
CA GLU A 207 15.40 -22.97 10.10
C GLU A 207 14.09 -23.56 9.52
N ASN A 208 13.24 -22.74 8.92
CA ASN A 208 11.86 -23.10 8.53
C ASN A 208 11.59 -23.08 7.01
N ILE A 209 12.58 -22.75 6.17
CA ILE A 209 12.46 -22.80 4.70
C ILE A 209 12.63 -24.22 4.16
#